data_8119d76aaaa3b854896ed33c98c9a7ee
#
_entry.id   8119d76aaaa3b854896ed33c98c9a7ee
#
_cell.length_a   1.000
_cell.length_b   1.000
_cell.length_c   1.000
_cell.angle_alpha   90.00
_cell.angle_beta   90.00
_cell.angle_gamma   90.00
#
_symmetry.space_group_name_H-M   'P 1'
#
loop_
_entity.id
_entity.type
_entity.pdbx_description
1 polymer ?
#
loop_
_entity_poly.entity_id
_entity_poly.type
_entity_poly.pdbx_seq_one_letter_code
_entity_poly.pdbx_strand_id
1 'polypeptide(L)'
;KDQKRVVTASVASVLGLIVPLQMVSQTWDDHDRSDRYACRDFGLNYLNTLPENGMPIIFTNGDNDTFPLWYAQETEGQRTDARVCNLSYLQTDWYTDQMRRPAYNSASLPIAWNRYEYVDNRGKGFDYYEVRPEMKRELDAIKAKTGVNTYDLKYIIDHYVRARVANDQPGVLPTDSVVVPVNKANVIASGMTLPGGKDSIPDYITFKFKSRTITKSTMMIYEMLARNDWKRPMYMSVTLGGLGNANFAGLEDFLVLEGLAYRVTPFKHPRELDGSPRTVIDTEKMYDNMMNRFRYGNVNKKGIYLDETVSRMCSTHRNMFCMLVQQLLNEGK
;
A
#
# COMPACT_ATOMS: atom_id res chain seq x y z
N LYS A 1 -43.66 -38.89 -36.99
CA LYS A 1 -43.15 -38.78 -35.60
C LYS A 1 -42.04 -37.68 -35.49
N ASP A 2 -41.14 -37.60 -36.44
CA ASP A 2 -39.98 -36.68 -36.36
C ASP A 2 -40.40 -35.21 -36.55
N GLN A 3 -41.34 -34.92 -37.42
CA GLN A 3 -41.83 -33.57 -37.64
C GLN A 3 -42.48 -32.95 -36.39
N LYS A 4 -43.26 -33.74 -35.62
CA LYS A 4 -43.80 -33.28 -34.34
C LYS A 4 -42.72 -32.99 -33.30
N ARG A 5 -41.67 -33.81 -33.23
CA ARG A 5 -40.53 -33.60 -32.33
C ARG A 5 -39.75 -32.31 -32.69
N VAL A 6 -39.55 -32.08 -33.98
CA VAL A 6 -38.88 -30.84 -34.43
C VAL A 6 -39.74 -29.63 -34.08
N VAL A 7 -41.03 -29.64 -34.34
CA VAL A 7 -41.93 -28.54 -33.98
C VAL A 7 -41.92 -28.29 -32.47
N THR A 8 -42.03 -29.35 -31.64
CA THR A 8 -42.02 -29.22 -30.19
C THR A 8 -40.69 -28.66 -29.70
N ALA A 9 -39.55 -29.13 -30.25
CA ALA A 9 -38.24 -28.61 -29.91
C ALA A 9 -38.08 -27.13 -30.30
N SER A 10 -38.55 -26.76 -31.49
CA SER A 10 -38.50 -25.36 -31.95
C SER A 10 -39.32 -24.43 -31.06
N VAL A 11 -40.55 -24.86 -30.70
CA VAL A 11 -41.42 -24.09 -29.78
C VAL A 11 -40.76 -23.95 -28.42
N ALA A 12 -40.22 -25.04 -27.87
CA ALA A 12 -39.51 -25.00 -26.59
C ALA A 12 -38.28 -24.09 -26.63
N SER A 13 -37.53 -24.11 -27.75
CA SER A 13 -36.37 -23.21 -27.93
C SER A 13 -36.77 -21.74 -28.00
N VAL A 14 -37.84 -21.42 -28.74
CA VAL A 14 -38.37 -20.05 -28.81
C VAL A 14 -38.87 -19.57 -27.46
N LEU A 15 -39.61 -20.40 -26.73
CA LEU A 15 -40.04 -20.06 -25.36
C LEU A 15 -38.86 -19.90 -24.41
N GLY A 16 -37.83 -20.75 -24.54
CA GLY A 16 -36.61 -20.67 -23.74
C GLY A 16 -35.80 -19.39 -24.00
N LEU A 17 -35.87 -18.85 -25.21
CA LEU A 17 -35.20 -17.57 -25.55
C LEU A 17 -35.87 -16.33 -24.93
N ILE A 18 -37.14 -16.43 -24.53
CA ILE A 18 -37.84 -15.29 -23.89
C ILE A 18 -37.15 -14.89 -22.61
N VAL A 19 -36.65 -15.84 -21.81
CA VAL A 19 -35.97 -15.56 -20.53
C VAL A 19 -34.72 -14.74 -20.73
N PRO A 20 -33.71 -15.15 -21.52
CA PRO A 20 -32.51 -14.33 -21.73
C PRO A 20 -32.82 -12.99 -22.40
N LEU A 21 -33.79 -12.90 -23.31
CA LEU A 21 -34.18 -11.63 -23.92
C LEU A 21 -34.80 -10.67 -22.90
N GLN A 22 -35.66 -11.18 -22.02
CA GLN A 22 -36.21 -10.38 -20.92
C GLN A 22 -35.11 -9.95 -19.96
N MET A 23 -34.18 -10.82 -19.60
CA MET A 23 -33.04 -10.47 -18.76
C MET A 23 -32.20 -9.35 -19.40
N VAL A 24 -31.85 -9.48 -20.67
CA VAL A 24 -31.11 -8.46 -21.39
C VAL A 24 -31.84 -7.11 -21.35
N SER A 25 -33.16 -7.10 -21.61
CA SER A 25 -33.96 -5.86 -21.63
C SER A 25 -34.06 -5.17 -20.27
N GLN A 26 -33.97 -5.94 -19.17
CA GLN A 26 -34.12 -5.42 -17.80
C GLN A 26 -32.79 -5.07 -17.13
N THR A 27 -31.69 -5.74 -17.53
CA THR A 27 -30.41 -5.63 -16.85
C THR A 27 -29.32 -5.03 -17.75
N TRP A 28 -29.67 -4.58 -18.96
CA TRP A 28 -28.70 -4.01 -19.90
C TRP A 28 -27.87 -2.88 -19.28
N ASP A 29 -28.54 -1.94 -18.61
CA ASP A 29 -27.93 -0.77 -18.01
C ASP A 29 -26.94 -1.16 -16.91
N ASP A 30 -27.22 -2.21 -16.14
CA ASP A 30 -26.34 -2.71 -15.09
C ASP A 30 -25.08 -3.41 -15.65
N HIS A 31 -25.22 -4.04 -16.83
CA HIS A 31 -24.14 -4.82 -17.46
C HIS A 31 -23.38 -4.04 -18.55
N ASP A 32 -23.94 -2.95 -19.07
CA ASP A 32 -23.25 -2.10 -20.01
C ASP A 32 -22.09 -1.37 -19.32
N ARG A 33 -20.88 -1.76 -19.68
CA ARG A 33 -19.61 -1.17 -19.20
C ARG A 33 -19.02 -0.16 -20.18
N SER A 34 -19.75 0.17 -21.24
CA SER A 34 -19.33 1.14 -22.24
C SER A 34 -19.05 2.50 -21.58
N ASP A 35 -17.96 3.14 -21.99
CA ASP A 35 -17.54 4.45 -21.49
C ASP A 35 -17.31 4.59 -19.98
N ARG A 36 -17.30 3.50 -19.22
CA ARG A 36 -17.08 3.48 -17.76
C ARG A 36 -15.59 3.37 -17.45
N TYR A 37 -14.88 4.48 -17.43
CA TYR A 37 -13.43 4.50 -17.17
C TYR A 37 -13.05 4.90 -15.74
N ALA A 38 -13.99 5.16 -14.86
CA ALA A 38 -13.73 5.65 -13.52
C ALA A 38 -12.84 4.70 -12.69
N CYS A 39 -13.08 3.39 -12.73
CA CYS A 39 -12.28 2.40 -12.03
C CYS A 39 -10.84 2.32 -12.60
N ARG A 40 -10.71 2.31 -13.93
CA ARG A 40 -9.41 2.36 -14.62
C ARG A 40 -8.62 3.60 -14.23
N ASP A 41 -9.27 4.77 -14.32
CA ASP A 41 -8.60 6.03 -14.04
C ASP A 41 -8.29 6.20 -12.54
N PHE A 42 -9.07 5.57 -11.65
CA PHE A 42 -8.73 5.48 -10.23
C PHE A 42 -7.38 4.77 -10.01
N GLY A 43 -7.17 3.63 -10.68
CA GLY A 43 -5.89 2.92 -10.64
C GLY A 43 -4.73 3.73 -11.22
N LEU A 44 -4.97 4.38 -12.37
CA LEU A 44 -3.97 5.28 -12.97
C LEU A 44 -3.63 6.47 -12.07
N ASN A 45 -4.60 7.04 -11.36
CA ASN A 45 -4.38 8.17 -10.47
C ASN A 45 -3.52 7.80 -9.26
N TYR A 46 -3.66 6.57 -8.73
CA TYR A 46 -2.72 6.05 -7.74
C TYR A 46 -1.30 5.99 -8.30
N LEU A 47 -1.13 5.37 -9.47
CA LEU A 47 0.18 5.24 -10.10
C LEU A 47 0.78 6.60 -10.48
N ASN A 48 -0.06 7.56 -10.88
CA ASN A 48 0.36 8.93 -11.18
C ASN A 48 0.69 9.77 -9.95
N THR A 49 0.24 9.37 -8.75
CA THR A 49 0.68 9.97 -7.49
C THR A 49 2.16 9.69 -7.23
N LEU A 50 2.66 8.55 -7.71
CA LEU A 50 4.02 8.11 -7.44
C LEU A 50 5.05 8.86 -8.32
N PRO A 51 6.27 9.12 -7.83
CA PRO A 51 7.31 9.73 -8.64
C PRO A 51 7.68 8.85 -9.83
N GLU A 52 8.08 9.47 -10.93
CA GLU A 52 8.40 8.76 -12.18
C GLU A 52 9.68 7.95 -12.10
N ASN A 53 10.55 8.29 -11.16
CA ASN A 53 11.85 7.65 -10.98
C ASN A 53 11.94 6.94 -9.62
N GLY A 54 12.86 6.00 -9.52
CA GLY A 54 13.21 5.35 -8.25
C GLY A 54 12.45 4.05 -7.98
N MET A 55 11.70 3.51 -8.95
CA MET A 55 10.95 2.26 -8.81
C MET A 55 10.11 2.23 -7.52
N PRO A 56 9.14 3.15 -7.36
CA PRO A 56 8.39 3.31 -6.11
C PRO A 56 7.64 2.05 -5.71
N ILE A 57 7.42 1.90 -4.41
CA ILE A 57 6.65 0.82 -3.80
C ILE A 57 5.37 1.43 -3.24
N ILE A 58 4.21 0.90 -3.61
CA ILE A 58 2.94 1.31 -3.02
C ILE A 58 2.27 0.14 -2.31
N PHE A 59 1.94 0.34 -1.03
CA PHE A 59 1.16 -0.61 -0.25
C PHE A 59 -0.33 -0.31 -0.40
N THR A 60 -1.08 -1.33 -0.78
CA THR A 60 -2.54 -1.32 -0.93
C THR A 60 -3.15 -2.40 -0.04
N ASN A 61 -4.46 -2.37 0.20
CA ASN A 61 -5.13 -3.40 0.99
C ASN A 61 -6.54 -3.67 0.45
N GLY A 62 -6.75 -4.90 0.00
CA GLY A 62 -8.01 -5.32 -0.60
C GLY A 62 -8.04 -5.17 -2.12
N ASP A 63 -9.15 -5.57 -2.72
CA ASP A 63 -9.29 -5.73 -4.17
C ASP A 63 -9.55 -4.40 -4.88
N ASN A 64 -10.38 -3.56 -4.26
CA ASN A 64 -10.87 -2.32 -4.88
C ASN A 64 -9.80 -1.26 -5.13
N ASP A 65 -8.73 -1.27 -4.34
CA ASP A 65 -7.59 -0.37 -4.53
C ASP A 65 -6.39 -1.04 -5.22
N THR A 66 -6.35 -2.37 -5.29
CA THR A 66 -5.25 -3.12 -5.89
C THR A 66 -5.52 -3.49 -7.35
N PHE A 67 -6.69 -4.04 -7.66
CA PHE A 67 -6.99 -4.54 -9.00
C PHE A 67 -7.00 -3.47 -10.09
N PRO A 68 -7.48 -2.24 -9.83
CA PRO A 68 -7.35 -1.17 -10.82
C PRO A 68 -5.89 -0.81 -11.14
N LEU A 69 -4.98 -0.88 -10.16
CA LEU A 69 -3.56 -0.64 -10.38
C LEU A 69 -2.94 -1.78 -11.23
N TRP A 70 -3.25 -3.02 -10.88
CA TRP A 70 -2.80 -4.17 -11.69
C TRP A 70 -3.36 -4.12 -13.10
N TYR A 71 -4.64 -3.78 -13.28
CA TYR A 71 -5.20 -3.61 -14.62
C TYR A 71 -4.39 -2.58 -15.44
N ALA A 72 -4.07 -1.44 -14.86
CA ALA A 72 -3.29 -0.41 -15.53
C ALA A 72 -1.88 -0.90 -15.89
N GLN A 73 -1.24 -1.70 -15.03
CA GLN A 73 0.09 -2.26 -15.28
C GLN A 73 0.06 -3.42 -16.28
N GLU A 74 -0.81 -4.41 -16.05
CA GLU A 74 -0.82 -5.66 -16.82
C GLU A 74 -1.45 -5.51 -18.21
N THR A 75 -2.50 -4.67 -18.32
CA THR A 75 -3.26 -4.53 -19.56
C THR A 75 -2.79 -3.33 -20.39
N GLU A 76 -2.44 -2.23 -19.73
CA GLU A 76 -2.09 -0.98 -20.42
C GLU A 76 -0.59 -0.65 -20.37
N GLY A 77 0.21 -1.46 -19.68
CA GLY A 77 1.66 -1.25 -19.56
C GLY A 77 2.05 0.03 -18.83
N GLN A 78 1.14 0.62 -18.01
CA GLN A 78 1.37 1.87 -17.33
C GLN A 78 2.17 1.67 -16.04
N ARG A 79 3.18 2.53 -15.82
CA ARG A 79 3.96 2.58 -14.59
C ARG A 79 4.42 1.20 -14.10
N THR A 80 4.92 0.37 -15.00
CA THR A 80 5.49 -0.97 -14.71
C THR A 80 6.80 -0.90 -13.91
N ASP A 81 7.33 0.29 -13.68
CA ASP A 81 8.43 0.60 -12.77
C ASP A 81 7.98 0.59 -11.29
N ALA A 82 6.72 0.91 -11.01
CA ALA A 82 6.17 0.90 -9.67
C ALA A 82 5.83 -0.53 -9.20
N ARG A 83 6.06 -0.83 -7.92
CA ARG A 83 5.67 -2.11 -7.33
C ARG A 83 4.43 -1.97 -6.48
N VAL A 84 3.32 -2.52 -6.95
CA VAL A 84 2.08 -2.61 -6.17
C VAL A 84 2.19 -3.81 -5.22
N CYS A 85 2.06 -3.55 -3.92
CA CYS A 85 2.21 -4.54 -2.87
C CYS A 85 0.94 -4.60 -2.01
N ASN A 86 0.10 -5.62 -2.22
CA ASN A 86 -1.13 -5.80 -1.47
C ASN A 86 -0.84 -6.43 -0.10
N LEU A 87 -1.25 -5.76 0.98
CA LEU A 87 -0.98 -6.19 2.36
C LEU A 87 -1.73 -7.47 2.74
N SER A 88 -2.95 -7.66 2.23
CA SER A 88 -3.70 -8.89 2.50
C SER A 88 -3.00 -10.11 1.90
N TYR A 89 -2.48 -9.99 0.67
CA TYR A 89 -1.74 -11.08 0.03
C TYR A 89 -0.33 -11.22 0.59
N LEU A 90 0.29 -10.15 1.09
CA LEU A 90 1.63 -10.20 1.69
C LEU A 90 1.66 -11.07 2.97
N GLN A 91 0.50 -11.40 3.53
CA GLN A 91 0.35 -12.39 4.59
C GLN A 91 0.59 -13.82 4.08
N THR A 92 0.52 -14.08 2.76
CA THR A 92 0.70 -15.40 2.16
C THR A 92 2.12 -15.63 1.66
N ASP A 93 2.53 -16.89 1.64
CA ASP A 93 3.89 -17.29 1.24
C ASP A 93 4.15 -17.05 -0.24
N TRP A 94 3.18 -17.43 -1.10
CA TRP A 94 3.31 -17.33 -2.54
C TRP A 94 3.47 -15.87 -3.00
N TYR A 95 2.78 -14.94 -2.35
CA TYR A 95 2.88 -13.53 -2.71
C TYR A 95 4.19 -12.90 -2.24
N THR A 96 4.69 -13.31 -1.06
CA THR A 96 6.04 -12.95 -0.61
C THR A 96 7.09 -13.46 -1.59
N ASP A 97 6.98 -14.72 -2.09
CA ASP A 97 7.83 -15.26 -3.16
C ASP A 97 7.79 -14.39 -4.42
N GLN A 98 6.59 -13.94 -4.83
CA GLN A 98 6.41 -13.09 -6.00
C GLN A 98 7.07 -11.72 -5.79
N MET A 99 6.92 -11.12 -4.61
CA MET A 99 7.51 -9.80 -4.31
C MET A 99 9.04 -9.82 -4.28
N ARG A 100 9.64 -10.96 -3.98
CA ARG A 100 11.10 -11.16 -3.99
C ARG A 100 11.69 -11.33 -5.40
N ARG A 101 10.88 -11.36 -6.44
CA ARG A 101 11.32 -11.43 -7.84
C ARG A 101 11.12 -10.08 -8.53
N PRO A 102 11.96 -9.73 -9.50
CA PRO A 102 11.69 -8.57 -10.34
C PRO A 102 10.40 -8.80 -11.14
N ALA A 103 9.72 -7.72 -11.49
CA ALA A 103 8.55 -7.76 -12.36
C ALA A 103 8.58 -6.54 -13.29
N TYR A 104 8.51 -6.79 -14.59
CA TYR A 104 8.62 -5.74 -15.60
C TYR A 104 9.86 -4.85 -15.39
N ASN A 105 9.66 -3.55 -15.26
CA ASN A 105 10.72 -2.57 -15.01
C ASN A 105 11.02 -2.34 -13.53
N SER A 106 10.35 -3.08 -12.61
CA SER A 106 10.53 -2.97 -11.18
C SER A 106 11.46 -4.05 -10.65
N ALA A 107 12.50 -3.66 -9.94
CA ALA A 107 13.37 -4.60 -9.21
C ALA A 107 12.58 -5.35 -8.13
N SER A 108 13.14 -6.49 -7.66
CA SER A 108 12.64 -7.18 -6.47
C SER A 108 12.50 -6.24 -5.29
N LEU A 109 11.51 -6.49 -4.44
CA LEU A 109 11.42 -5.75 -3.18
C LEU A 109 12.60 -6.12 -2.26
N PRO A 110 13.06 -5.19 -1.41
CA PRO A 110 14.20 -5.40 -0.53
C PRO A 110 13.82 -6.31 0.65
N ILE A 111 13.56 -7.58 0.35
CA ILE A 111 13.26 -8.66 1.30
C ILE A 111 14.40 -9.66 1.25
N ALA A 112 15.25 -9.66 2.27
CA ALA A 112 16.42 -10.53 2.34
C ALA A 112 16.13 -11.92 2.97
N TRP A 113 14.91 -12.16 3.40
CA TRP A 113 14.53 -13.42 4.02
C TRP A 113 14.64 -14.59 3.05
N ASN A 114 15.15 -15.71 3.52
CA ASN A 114 15.08 -16.96 2.79
C ASN A 114 13.68 -17.55 2.87
N ARG A 115 13.32 -18.40 1.90
CA ARG A 115 11.96 -18.95 1.83
C ARG A 115 11.55 -19.67 3.12
N TYR A 116 12.43 -20.45 3.72
CA TYR A 116 12.14 -21.17 4.97
C TYR A 116 11.91 -20.26 6.20
N GLU A 117 12.29 -18.97 6.12
CA GLU A 117 12.09 -18.00 7.21
C GLU A 117 10.68 -17.42 7.25
N TYR A 118 9.91 -17.48 6.16
CA TYR A 118 8.54 -16.94 6.08
C TYR A 118 7.46 -17.97 5.68
N VAL A 119 7.83 -19.15 5.23
CA VAL A 119 6.86 -20.20 4.86
C VAL A 119 6.44 -20.98 6.09
N ASP A 120 5.14 -21.00 6.36
CA ASP A 120 4.59 -21.79 7.47
C ASP A 120 4.33 -23.25 7.05
N ASN A 121 5.39 -23.98 6.71
CA ASN A 121 5.29 -25.42 6.43
C ASN A 121 5.21 -26.28 7.70
N ARG A 122 5.23 -25.69 8.90
CA ARG A 122 5.51 -26.39 10.14
C ARG A 122 4.35 -26.35 11.13
N GLY A 123 3.24 -25.69 10.77
CA GLY A 123 2.09 -25.49 11.68
C GLY A 123 2.46 -24.77 12.97
N LYS A 124 3.56 -23.99 12.96
CA LYS A 124 4.11 -23.33 14.15
C LYS A 124 3.73 -21.86 14.27
N GLY A 125 2.84 -21.35 13.38
CA GLY A 125 2.26 -20.02 13.52
C GLY A 125 3.25 -18.86 13.37
N PHE A 126 4.22 -18.96 12.46
CA PHE A 126 5.16 -17.85 12.17
C PHE A 126 4.53 -16.67 11.42
N ASP A 127 3.21 -16.64 11.32
CA ASP A 127 2.49 -15.52 10.73
C ASP A 127 2.36 -14.30 11.65
N TYR A 128 2.76 -14.47 12.91
CA TYR A 128 2.71 -13.43 13.94
C TYR A 128 3.99 -13.36 14.74
N TYR A 129 4.40 -12.15 15.09
CA TYR A 129 5.62 -11.85 15.84
C TYR A 129 5.24 -11.07 17.10
N GLU A 130 5.68 -11.55 18.26
CA GLU A 130 5.36 -10.88 19.53
C GLU A 130 6.36 -9.76 19.83
N VAL A 131 5.83 -8.64 20.29
CA VAL A 131 6.62 -7.54 20.86
C VAL A 131 6.79 -7.79 22.35
N ARG A 132 8.04 -7.98 22.80
CA ARG A 132 8.43 -8.32 24.18
C ARG A 132 9.34 -7.23 24.77
N PRO A 133 8.80 -6.10 25.22
CA PRO A 133 9.59 -4.98 25.75
C PRO A 133 10.41 -5.33 27.00
N GLU A 134 10.04 -6.39 27.70
CA GLU A 134 10.78 -6.92 28.84
C GLU A 134 12.19 -7.41 28.48
N MET A 135 12.43 -7.77 27.22
CA MET A 135 13.76 -8.15 26.70
C MET A 135 14.69 -6.96 26.44
N LYS A 136 14.22 -5.73 26.63
CA LYS A 136 15.01 -4.50 26.41
C LYS A 136 16.32 -4.49 27.17
N ARG A 137 16.35 -5.06 28.38
CA ARG A 137 17.57 -5.16 29.19
C ARG A 137 18.68 -5.94 28.51
N GLU A 138 18.33 -6.97 27.72
CA GLU A 138 19.27 -7.74 26.91
C GLU A 138 19.89 -6.88 25.81
N LEU A 139 19.05 -6.08 25.09
CA LEU A 139 19.52 -5.13 24.08
C LEU A 139 20.49 -4.10 24.69
N ASP A 140 20.15 -3.55 25.85
CA ASP A 140 21.00 -2.55 26.55
C ASP A 140 22.34 -3.15 26.95
N ALA A 141 22.35 -4.40 27.46
CA ALA A 141 23.57 -5.11 27.83
C ALA A 141 24.48 -5.38 26.63
N ILE A 142 23.91 -5.83 25.50
CA ILE A 142 24.67 -6.05 24.27
C ILE A 142 25.24 -4.72 23.74
N LYS A 143 24.43 -3.66 23.71
CA LYS A 143 24.86 -2.33 23.28
C LYS A 143 26.02 -1.81 24.14
N ALA A 144 25.91 -1.94 25.46
CA ALA A 144 26.96 -1.52 26.39
C ALA A 144 28.27 -2.29 26.17
N LYS A 145 28.19 -3.58 25.85
CA LYS A 145 29.36 -4.46 25.65
C LYS A 145 30.01 -4.27 24.27
N THR A 146 29.22 -4.05 23.22
CA THR A 146 29.69 -4.11 21.83
C THR A 146 29.73 -2.77 21.13
N GLY A 147 29.03 -1.75 21.64
CA GLY A 147 28.83 -0.45 20.97
C GLY A 147 27.85 -0.50 19.79
N VAL A 148 27.34 -1.67 19.43
CA VAL A 148 26.37 -1.82 18.33
C VAL A 148 25.04 -1.19 18.69
N ASN A 149 24.39 -0.52 17.75
CA ASN A 149 23.02 -0.01 17.96
C ASN A 149 22.01 -1.14 17.87
N THR A 150 21.73 -1.78 19.01
CA THR A 150 20.81 -2.92 19.12
C THR A 150 19.33 -2.55 18.93
N TYR A 151 19.00 -1.24 18.88
CA TYR A 151 17.66 -0.74 18.55
C TYR A 151 17.44 -0.52 17.05
N ASP A 152 18.48 -0.71 16.24
CA ASP A 152 18.36 -0.67 14.78
C ASP A 152 17.37 -1.75 14.30
N LEU A 153 16.39 -1.35 13.48
CA LEU A 153 15.32 -2.25 13.02
C LEU A 153 15.89 -3.45 12.26
N LYS A 154 16.91 -3.22 11.43
CA LYS A 154 17.58 -4.29 10.69
C LYS A 154 18.28 -5.27 11.63
N TYR A 155 18.98 -4.75 12.66
CA TYR A 155 19.62 -5.59 13.69
C TYR A 155 18.57 -6.47 14.40
N ILE A 156 17.45 -5.89 14.82
CA ILE A 156 16.37 -6.63 15.48
C ILE A 156 15.81 -7.73 14.58
N ILE A 157 15.51 -7.40 13.33
CA ILE A 157 14.99 -8.38 12.37
C ILE A 157 15.98 -9.53 12.18
N ASP A 158 17.25 -9.23 11.97
CA ASP A 158 18.26 -10.26 11.69
C ASP A 158 18.51 -11.16 12.90
N HIS A 159 18.62 -10.61 14.11
CA HIS A 159 19.05 -11.37 15.29
C HIS A 159 17.91 -11.93 16.16
N TYR A 160 16.75 -11.30 16.17
CA TYR A 160 15.62 -11.68 17.04
C TYR A 160 14.42 -12.25 16.28
N VAL A 161 14.31 -11.96 14.98
CA VAL A 161 13.23 -12.52 14.17
C VAL A 161 13.78 -13.67 13.31
N ARG A 162 14.64 -13.36 12.35
CA ARG A 162 15.14 -14.34 11.38
C ARG A 162 15.99 -15.44 12.01
N ALA A 163 16.94 -15.09 12.87
CA ALA A 163 17.80 -16.06 13.53
C ALA A 163 16.99 -17.04 14.41
N ARG A 164 15.93 -16.55 15.07
CA ARG A 164 15.05 -17.42 15.87
C ARG A 164 14.23 -18.34 14.99
N VAL A 165 13.61 -17.81 13.93
CA VAL A 165 12.83 -18.60 12.97
C VAL A 165 13.72 -19.66 12.30
N ALA A 166 14.96 -19.34 11.95
CA ALA A 166 15.93 -20.29 11.41
C ALA A 166 16.22 -21.47 12.38
N ASN A 167 16.08 -21.25 13.69
CA ASN A 167 16.23 -22.27 14.74
C ASN A 167 14.89 -22.83 15.24
N ASP A 168 13.84 -22.79 14.44
CA ASP A 168 12.51 -23.30 14.76
C ASP A 168 11.84 -22.65 15.99
N GLN A 169 12.19 -21.40 16.27
CA GLN A 169 11.61 -20.62 17.35
C GLN A 169 10.79 -19.47 16.80
N PRO A 170 9.69 -19.07 17.46
CA PRO A 170 8.94 -17.88 17.08
C PRO A 170 9.84 -16.65 17.11
N GLY A 171 9.80 -15.84 16.03
CA GLY A 171 10.46 -14.55 15.98
C GLY A 171 9.85 -13.59 17.01
N VAL A 172 10.67 -12.77 17.64
CA VAL A 172 10.23 -11.79 18.63
C VAL A 172 10.83 -10.42 18.34
N LEU A 173 10.15 -9.37 18.79
CA LEU A 173 10.65 -8.01 18.78
C LEU A 173 10.96 -7.62 20.23
N PRO A 174 12.24 -7.52 20.62
CA PRO A 174 12.64 -7.38 22.03
C PRO A 174 12.44 -5.98 22.61
N THR A 175 11.79 -5.09 21.89
CA THR A 175 11.48 -3.72 22.28
C THR A 175 10.20 -3.24 21.59
N ASP A 176 9.56 -2.22 22.12
CA ASP A 176 8.42 -1.54 21.52
C ASP A 176 8.82 -0.35 20.62
N SER A 177 10.09 0.02 20.60
CA SER A 177 10.60 1.17 19.85
C SER A 177 11.87 0.81 19.09
N VAL A 178 11.94 1.23 17.85
CA VAL A 178 13.04 0.93 16.93
C VAL A 178 13.59 2.18 16.25
N VAL A 179 14.80 2.07 15.78
CA VAL A 179 15.52 3.11 15.03
C VAL A 179 15.77 2.62 13.62
N VAL A 180 15.57 3.50 12.64
CA VAL A 180 15.94 3.26 11.24
C VAL A 180 16.90 4.37 10.80
N PRO A 181 18.12 4.05 10.39
CA PRO A 181 19.07 5.03 9.87
C PRO A 181 18.54 5.72 8.60
N VAL A 182 18.89 6.97 8.40
CA VAL A 182 18.52 7.73 7.22
C VAL A 182 19.72 7.99 6.32
N ASN A 183 19.66 7.48 5.10
CA ASN A 183 20.64 7.79 4.07
C ASN A 183 20.27 9.13 3.41
N LYS A 184 20.89 10.20 3.85
CA LYS A 184 20.60 11.57 3.39
C LYS A 184 20.78 11.74 1.88
N ALA A 185 21.78 11.09 1.29
CA ALA A 185 22.00 11.15 -0.15
C ALA A 185 20.86 10.53 -0.94
N ASN A 186 20.36 9.37 -0.50
CA ASN A 186 19.23 8.70 -1.14
C ASN A 186 17.92 9.47 -0.92
N VAL A 187 17.72 10.09 0.25
CA VAL A 187 16.57 10.96 0.50
C VAL A 187 16.55 12.13 -0.48
N ILE A 188 17.69 12.80 -0.68
CA ILE A 188 17.81 13.90 -1.66
C ILE A 188 17.55 13.39 -3.09
N ALA A 189 18.17 12.27 -3.47
CA ALA A 189 18.03 11.69 -4.80
C ALA A 189 16.61 11.22 -5.12
N SER A 190 15.81 10.88 -4.08
CA SER A 190 14.42 10.41 -4.25
C SER A 190 13.42 11.51 -4.64
N GLY A 191 13.84 12.78 -4.70
CA GLY A 191 13.00 13.91 -5.07
C GLY A 191 11.88 14.23 -4.08
N MET A 192 11.97 13.80 -2.81
CA MET A 192 10.98 14.21 -1.81
C MET A 192 11.19 15.67 -1.41
N THR A 193 10.10 16.34 -1.05
CA THR A 193 10.16 17.69 -0.51
C THR A 193 10.91 17.70 0.82
N LEU A 194 11.89 18.59 0.95
CA LEU A 194 12.73 18.71 2.12
C LEU A 194 12.31 19.94 2.93
N PRO A 195 11.46 19.81 3.95
CA PRO A 195 11.10 20.93 4.81
C PRO A 195 12.34 21.43 5.54
N GLY A 196 12.67 22.71 5.38
CA GLY A 196 13.89 23.31 5.95
C GLY A 196 15.20 23.00 5.21
N GLY A 197 15.11 22.39 4.00
CA GLY A 197 16.26 22.11 3.15
C GLY A 197 17.05 20.86 3.52
N LYS A 198 18.25 20.71 2.93
CA LYS A 198 19.07 19.48 3.08
C LYS A 198 19.55 19.23 4.53
N ASP A 199 19.76 20.29 5.28
CA ASP A 199 20.26 20.20 6.66
C ASP A 199 19.17 19.74 7.64
N SER A 200 17.89 19.76 7.23
CA SER A 200 16.78 19.26 8.04
C SER A 200 16.65 17.74 8.04
N ILE A 201 17.40 17.02 7.19
CA ILE A 201 17.30 15.57 7.09
C ILE A 201 17.94 14.95 8.34
N PRO A 202 17.17 14.21 9.17
CA PRO A 202 17.67 13.57 10.37
C PRO A 202 18.64 12.43 10.05
N ASP A 203 19.47 12.04 11.02
CA ASP A 203 20.35 10.88 10.88
C ASP A 203 19.62 9.55 11.02
N TYR A 204 18.48 9.55 11.70
CA TYR A 204 17.62 8.36 11.92
C TYR A 204 16.19 8.78 12.23
N ILE A 205 15.27 7.88 12.00
CA ILE A 205 13.89 7.96 12.51
C ILE A 205 13.71 6.97 13.65
N THR A 206 12.81 7.31 14.58
CA THR A 206 12.41 6.42 15.69
C THR A 206 10.90 6.33 15.72
N PHE A 207 10.37 5.12 15.73
CA PHE A 207 8.93 4.90 15.88
C PHE A 207 8.63 3.72 16.83
N LYS A 208 7.37 3.62 17.25
CA LYS A 208 6.89 2.55 18.13
C LYS A 208 5.97 1.61 17.38
N PHE A 209 6.06 0.33 17.71
CA PHE A 209 5.08 -0.64 17.25
C PHE A 209 3.72 -0.37 17.90
N LYS A 210 2.66 -0.41 17.11
CA LYS A 210 1.30 -0.11 17.59
C LYS A 210 0.63 -1.26 18.34
N SER A 211 1.07 -2.48 18.08
CA SER A 211 0.49 -3.68 18.63
C SER A 211 1.57 -4.54 19.31
N ARG A 212 1.17 -5.31 20.29
CA ARG A 212 2.03 -6.36 20.87
C ARG A 212 2.17 -7.59 19.97
N THR A 213 1.34 -7.68 18.94
CA THR A 213 1.41 -8.74 17.94
C THR A 213 1.51 -8.11 16.55
N ILE A 214 2.57 -8.41 15.83
CA ILE A 214 2.86 -7.93 14.49
C ILE A 214 2.54 -9.03 13.50
N THR A 215 1.73 -8.73 12.47
CA THR A 215 1.41 -9.66 11.39
C THR A 215 2.61 -9.83 10.45
N LYS A 216 2.63 -10.91 9.68
CA LYS A 216 3.65 -11.17 8.67
C LYS A 216 3.71 -10.04 7.64
N SER A 217 2.57 -9.54 7.18
CA SER A 217 2.51 -8.42 6.23
C SER A 217 3.16 -7.15 6.81
N THR A 218 2.88 -6.82 8.06
CA THR A 218 3.52 -5.68 8.73
C THR A 218 5.01 -5.91 8.95
N MET A 219 5.42 -7.13 9.30
CA MET A 219 6.83 -7.49 9.41
C MET A 219 7.56 -7.34 8.08
N MET A 220 6.93 -7.67 6.94
CA MET A 220 7.52 -7.44 5.62
C MET A 220 7.64 -5.95 5.29
N ILE A 221 6.71 -5.08 5.74
CA ILE A 221 6.90 -3.62 5.64
C ILE A 221 8.15 -3.20 6.42
N TYR A 222 8.33 -3.69 7.64
CA TYR A 222 9.52 -3.39 8.45
C TYR A 222 10.81 -3.90 7.81
N GLU A 223 10.80 -5.10 7.25
CA GLU A 223 11.95 -5.64 6.50
C GLU A 223 12.30 -4.75 5.30
N MET A 224 11.30 -4.37 4.50
CA MET A 224 11.52 -3.47 3.38
C MET A 224 12.04 -2.11 3.83
N LEU A 225 11.50 -1.52 4.88
CA LEU A 225 11.96 -0.24 5.42
C LEU A 225 13.41 -0.33 5.92
N ALA A 226 13.74 -1.40 6.64
CA ALA A 226 15.08 -1.61 7.20
C ALA A 226 16.18 -1.81 6.12
N ARG A 227 15.80 -2.32 4.94
CA ARG A 227 16.76 -2.65 3.87
C ARG A 227 16.68 -1.74 2.64
N ASN A 228 15.68 -0.90 2.59
CA ASN A 228 15.48 0.02 1.46
C ASN A 228 16.58 1.09 1.37
N ASP A 229 17.23 1.41 2.48
CA ASP A 229 18.25 2.47 2.56
C ASP A 229 17.78 3.80 1.92
N TRP A 230 16.46 4.05 1.98
CA TRP A 230 15.79 5.22 1.38
C TRP A 230 15.96 5.35 -0.15
N LYS A 231 16.35 4.28 -0.84
CA LYS A 231 16.58 4.30 -2.30
C LYS A 231 15.28 4.33 -3.09
N ARG A 232 14.32 3.49 -2.71
CA ARG A 232 13.03 3.39 -3.38
C ARG A 232 11.99 4.16 -2.59
N PRO A 233 11.25 5.10 -3.21
CA PRO A 233 10.13 5.75 -2.55
C PRO A 233 9.08 4.74 -2.09
N MET A 234 8.66 4.81 -0.82
CA MET A 234 7.63 3.95 -0.25
C MET A 234 6.38 4.77 -0.01
N TYR A 235 5.23 4.23 -0.42
CA TYR A 235 3.94 4.88 -0.33
C TYR A 235 2.90 3.97 0.31
N MET A 236 1.98 4.57 1.05
CA MET A 236 0.82 3.91 1.64
C MET A 236 -0.45 4.50 1.05
N SER A 237 -1.33 3.65 0.52
CA SER A 237 -2.58 4.08 -0.12
C SER A 237 -3.51 4.75 0.91
N VAL A 238 -4.29 5.76 0.49
CA VAL A 238 -5.29 6.41 1.38
C VAL A 238 -6.41 5.46 1.78
N THR A 239 -6.57 4.34 1.10
CA THR A 239 -7.58 3.31 1.37
C THR A 239 -7.14 2.28 2.42
N LEU A 240 -5.93 2.38 2.97
CA LEU A 240 -5.49 1.54 4.10
C LEU A 240 -6.29 1.80 5.39
N GLY A 241 -7.09 2.84 5.42
CA GLY A 241 -7.89 3.29 6.56
C GLY A 241 -7.49 4.70 7.03
N GLY A 242 -8.12 5.20 8.09
CA GLY A 242 -7.69 6.45 8.73
C GLY A 242 -6.28 6.34 9.28
N LEU A 243 -5.54 7.45 9.32
CA LEU A 243 -4.26 7.52 10.02
C LEU A 243 -4.46 7.04 11.46
N GLY A 244 -3.64 6.14 11.90
CA GLY A 244 -3.86 5.44 13.17
C GLY A 244 -4.25 3.98 13.03
N ASN A 245 -4.68 3.55 11.84
CA ASN A 245 -4.91 2.14 11.54
C ASN A 245 -3.58 1.34 11.60
N ALA A 246 -3.65 0.09 12.04
CA ALA A 246 -2.49 -0.80 12.12
C ALA A 246 -1.77 -1.01 10.77
N ASN A 247 -2.48 -0.86 9.66
CA ASN A 247 -1.93 -0.99 8.30
C ASN A 247 -0.84 0.05 7.98
N PHE A 248 -0.76 1.17 8.73
CA PHE A 248 0.31 2.16 8.59
C PHE A 248 1.58 1.79 9.38
N ALA A 249 1.61 0.64 10.03
CA ALA A 249 2.80 0.06 10.66
C ALA A 249 3.49 0.96 11.73
N GLY A 250 2.77 1.90 12.34
CA GLY A 250 3.35 2.86 13.31
C GLY A 250 4.14 4.01 12.67
N LEU A 251 4.03 4.19 11.34
CA LEU A 251 4.75 5.22 10.58
C LEU A 251 3.95 6.51 10.38
N GLU A 252 2.80 6.67 11.00
CA GLU A 252 1.86 7.76 10.75
C GLU A 252 2.49 9.14 10.92
N ASP A 253 3.38 9.29 11.90
CA ASP A 253 4.06 10.56 12.15
C ASP A 253 5.09 10.93 11.05
N PHE A 254 5.33 10.04 10.09
CA PHE A 254 6.32 10.19 9.01
C PHE A 254 5.69 10.21 7.62
N LEU A 255 4.36 10.37 7.55
CA LEU A 255 3.61 10.29 6.30
C LEU A 255 3.24 11.67 5.76
N VAL A 256 3.43 11.86 4.46
CA VAL A 256 3.03 13.08 3.72
C VAL A 256 2.11 12.69 2.58
N LEU A 257 0.94 13.29 2.51
CA LEU A 257 -0.07 13.06 1.47
C LEU A 257 0.30 13.83 0.19
N GLU A 258 0.43 13.11 -0.92
CA GLU A 258 0.81 13.68 -2.23
C GLU A 258 -0.27 13.46 -3.32
N GLY A 259 -1.46 12.96 -2.96
CA GLY A 259 -2.57 12.66 -3.87
C GLY A 259 -3.45 11.55 -3.33
N LEU A 260 -3.44 10.35 -3.94
CA LEU A 260 -4.14 9.17 -3.43
C LEU A 260 -3.25 8.29 -2.53
N ALA A 261 -2.03 8.71 -2.23
CA ALA A 261 -1.12 7.95 -1.40
C ALA A 261 -0.27 8.84 -0.49
N TYR A 262 0.07 8.31 0.66
CA TYR A 262 0.98 8.90 1.63
C TYR A 262 2.40 8.42 1.36
N ARG A 263 3.33 9.34 1.17
CA ARG A 263 4.75 9.05 1.09
C ARG A 263 5.36 8.85 2.46
N VAL A 264 6.13 7.80 2.64
CA VAL A 264 6.95 7.61 3.84
C VAL A 264 8.18 8.53 3.72
N THR A 265 8.36 9.41 4.72
CA THR A 265 9.46 10.38 4.77
C THR A 265 10.26 10.22 6.06
N PRO A 266 11.49 10.74 6.16
CA PRO A 266 12.25 10.73 7.41
C PRO A 266 11.84 11.86 8.37
N PHE A 267 10.93 12.74 7.98
CA PHE A 267 10.52 13.90 8.75
C PHE A 267 9.38 13.55 9.70
N LYS A 268 9.61 13.72 11.00
CA LYS A 268 8.58 13.51 12.00
C LYS A 268 7.67 14.73 12.08
N HIS A 269 6.38 14.51 11.92
CA HIS A 269 5.35 15.54 12.01
C HIS A 269 4.75 15.62 13.42
N PRO A 270 4.35 16.81 13.89
CA PRO A 270 3.65 16.97 15.15
C PRO A 270 2.27 16.30 15.06
N ARG A 271 1.79 15.82 16.22
CA ARG A 271 0.44 15.30 16.35
C ARG A 271 -0.57 16.41 16.63
N GLU A 272 -1.84 16.09 16.47
CA GLU A 272 -2.93 16.97 16.91
C GLU A 272 -2.96 17.09 18.46
N LEU A 273 -3.70 18.06 18.98
CA LEU A 273 -3.77 18.32 20.42
C LEU A 273 -4.33 17.15 21.22
N ASP A 274 -5.17 16.32 20.63
CA ASP A 274 -5.72 15.10 21.21
C ASP A 274 -4.77 13.89 21.11
N GLY A 275 -3.57 14.08 20.55
CA GLY A 275 -2.59 13.03 20.36
C GLY A 275 -2.81 12.16 19.12
N SER A 276 -3.84 12.43 18.31
CA SER A 276 -4.06 11.72 17.03
C SER A 276 -3.00 12.09 16.00
N PRO A 277 -2.69 11.20 15.03
CA PRO A 277 -1.79 11.52 13.94
C PRO A 277 -2.36 12.64 13.08
N ARG A 278 -1.53 13.63 12.78
CA ARG A 278 -1.88 14.73 11.90
C ARG A 278 -1.67 14.35 10.43
N THR A 279 -2.63 14.68 9.57
CA THR A 279 -2.42 14.59 8.13
C THR A 279 -1.60 15.78 7.65
N VAL A 280 -0.40 15.50 7.13
CA VAL A 280 0.46 16.49 6.48
C VAL A 280 0.35 16.34 4.98
N ILE A 281 0.17 17.44 4.27
CA ILE A 281 -0.06 17.48 2.83
C ILE A 281 1.08 18.24 2.15
N ASP A 282 1.67 17.64 1.12
CA ASP A 282 2.48 18.36 0.14
C ASP A 282 1.53 19.02 -0.87
N THR A 283 1.15 20.26 -0.60
CA THR A 283 0.11 20.97 -1.37
C THR A 283 0.50 21.17 -2.81
N GLU A 284 1.77 21.41 -3.11
CA GLU A 284 2.26 21.60 -4.48
C GLU A 284 2.16 20.32 -5.29
N LYS A 285 2.68 19.21 -4.76
CA LYS A 285 2.59 17.91 -5.43
C LYS A 285 1.16 17.39 -5.52
N MET A 286 0.39 17.53 -4.45
CA MET A 286 -0.99 17.07 -4.44
C MET A 286 -1.82 17.87 -5.43
N TYR A 287 -1.61 19.19 -5.54
CA TYR A 287 -2.26 20.03 -6.52
C TYR A 287 -1.89 19.62 -7.95
N ASP A 288 -0.59 19.47 -8.24
CA ASP A 288 -0.14 19.03 -9.56
C ASP A 288 -0.71 17.67 -9.94
N ASN A 289 -0.65 16.70 -9.03
CA ASN A 289 -1.21 15.37 -9.26
C ASN A 289 -2.71 15.45 -9.57
N MET A 290 -3.49 16.13 -8.73
CA MET A 290 -4.96 16.11 -8.82
C MET A 290 -5.51 16.99 -9.95
N MET A 291 -4.84 18.09 -10.26
CA MET A 291 -5.33 19.04 -11.27
C MET A 291 -4.76 18.79 -12.67
N ASN A 292 -3.52 18.31 -12.77
CA ASN A 292 -2.81 18.22 -14.04
C ASN A 292 -2.62 16.77 -14.53
N ARG A 293 -2.50 15.79 -13.62
CA ARG A 293 -2.14 14.41 -13.96
C ARG A 293 -3.27 13.41 -13.83
N PHE A 294 -4.25 13.66 -12.95
CA PHE A 294 -5.36 12.75 -12.71
C PHE A 294 -6.40 12.78 -13.81
N ARG A 295 -7.08 11.66 -14.00
CA ARG A 295 -8.21 11.46 -14.91
C ARG A 295 -9.43 11.03 -14.11
N TYR A 296 -10.61 11.32 -14.62
CA TYR A 296 -11.85 11.12 -13.88
C TYR A 296 -12.90 10.29 -14.63
N GLY A 297 -12.45 9.50 -15.60
CA GLY A 297 -13.17 8.36 -16.15
C GLY A 297 -14.59 8.59 -16.66
N ASN A 298 -14.85 9.74 -17.26
CA ASN A 298 -16.18 10.12 -17.79
C ASN A 298 -17.28 10.28 -16.72
N VAL A 299 -16.95 10.37 -15.42
CA VAL A 299 -17.96 10.52 -14.35
C VAL A 299 -18.87 11.76 -14.50
N ASN A 300 -18.47 12.71 -15.32
CA ASN A 300 -19.24 13.91 -15.65
C ASN A 300 -20.17 13.76 -16.86
N LYS A 301 -20.10 12.63 -17.59
CA LYS A 301 -20.97 12.38 -18.74
C LYS A 301 -22.36 11.95 -18.27
N LYS A 302 -23.38 12.57 -18.87
CA LYS A 302 -24.78 12.15 -18.63
C LYS A 302 -25.00 10.72 -19.13
N GLY A 303 -25.70 9.91 -18.33
CA GLY A 303 -26.06 8.52 -18.68
C GLY A 303 -25.00 7.48 -18.29
N ILE A 304 -23.86 7.88 -17.72
CA ILE A 304 -22.92 6.90 -17.15
C ILE A 304 -23.47 6.41 -15.81
N TYR A 305 -23.68 5.11 -15.72
CA TYR A 305 -24.05 4.45 -14.47
C TYR A 305 -22.80 4.23 -13.60
N LEU A 306 -22.87 4.64 -12.36
CA LEU A 306 -21.83 4.44 -11.36
C LEU A 306 -22.35 3.44 -10.31
N ASP A 307 -21.83 2.24 -10.31
CA ASP A 307 -22.13 1.26 -9.26
C ASP A 307 -21.55 1.72 -7.89
N GLU A 308 -21.90 0.97 -6.83
CA GLU A 308 -21.50 1.33 -5.46
C GLU A 308 -19.96 1.40 -5.30
N THR A 309 -19.22 0.47 -5.90
CA THR A 309 -17.77 0.43 -5.81
C THR A 309 -17.13 1.65 -6.47
N VAL A 310 -17.58 1.98 -7.69
CA VAL A 310 -17.11 3.16 -8.40
C VAL A 310 -17.52 4.45 -7.68
N SER A 311 -18.72 4.50 -7.09
CA SER A 311 -19.15 5.63 -6.27
C SER A 311 -18.26 5.85 -5.04
N ARG A 312 -17.78 4.78 -4.40
CA ARG A 312 -16.78 4.86 -3.31
C ARG A 312 -15.44 5.42 -3.81
N MET A 313 -14.97 5.00 -4.99
CA MET A 313 -13.75 5.55 -5.62
C MET A 313 -13.90 7.05 -5.89
N CYS A 314 -15.05 7.47 -6.41
CA CYS A 314 -15.36 8.90 -6.60
C CYS A 314 -15.38 9.66 -5.26
N SER A 315 -15.91 9.05 -4.20
CA SER A 315 -15.92 9.65 -2.86
C SER A 315 -14.50 9.80 -2.30
N THR A 316 -13.60 8.84 -2.56
CA THR A 316 -12.19 8.97 -2.21
C THR A 316 -11.55 10.19 -2.87
N HIS A 317 -11.75 10.40 -4.19
CA HIS A 317 -11.26 11.61 -4.87
C HIS A 317 -11.83 12.88 -4.26
N ARG A 318 -13.15 12.93 -4.00
CA ARG A 318 -13.79 14.10 -3.38
C ARG A 318 -13.20 14.44 -2.03
N ASN A 319 -12.98 13.42 -1.19
CA ASN A 319 -12.34 13.61 0.12
C ASN A 319 -10.93 14.22 -0.04
N MET A 320 -10.14 13.72 -0.99
CA MET A 320 -8.80 14.27 -1.24
C MET A 320 -8.86 15.70 -1.74
N PHE A 321 -9.83 16.05 -2.60
CA PHE A 321 -10.05 17.45 -2.99
C PHE A 321 -10.43 18.34 -1.80
N CYS A 322 -11.33 17.89 -0.94
CA CYS A 322 -11.70 18.63 0.27
C CYS A 322 -10.48 18.90 1.17
N MET A 323 -9.63 17.89 1.35
CA MET A 323 -8.40 18.03 2.15
C MET A 323 -7.42 19.01 1.51
N LEU A 324 -7.22 18.94 0.19
CA LEU A 324 -6.35 19.86 -0.54
C LEU A 324 -6.86 21.31 -0.43
N VAL A 325 -8.15 21.55 -0.69
CA VAL A 325 -8.77 22.88 -0.61
C VAL A 325 -8.63 23.44 0.81
N GLN A 326 -8.95 22.64 1.84
CA GLN A 326 -8.80 23.07 3.23
C GLN A 326 -7.37 23.49 3.56
N GLN A 327 -6.38 22.71 3.08
CA GLN A 327 -4.97 23.02 3.32
C GLN A 327 -4.51 24.27 2.56
N LEU A 328 -4.93 24.44 1.30
CA LEU A 328 -4.65 25.66 0.53
C LEU A 328 -5.21 26.89 1.20
N LEU A 329 -6.45 26.84 1.71
CA LEU A 329 -7.04 27.94 2.48
C LEU A 329 -6.24 28.25 3.75
N ASN A 330 -5.76 27.22 4.46
CA ASN A 330 -4.91 27.41 5.64
C ASN A 330 -3.55 28.08 5.28
N GLU A 331 -3.07 27.87 4.07
CA GLU A 331 -1.84 28.49 3.54
C GLU A 331 -2.09 29.89 2.91
N GLY A 332 -3.34 30.36 2.84
CA GLY A 332 -3.71 31.62 2.22
C GLY A 332 -3.64 31.63 0.70
N LYS A 333 -3.79 30.48 0.08
CA LYS A 333 -3.74 30.27 -1.39
C LYS A 333 -5.12 30.06 -1.98
#